data_621db65a346234dce18bd5f5b47860dc
#
_entry.id   621db65a346234dce18bd5f5b47860dc
#
_cell.length_a   1.000
_cell.length_b   1.000
_cell.length_c   1.000
_cell.angle_alpha   90.00
_cell.angle_beta   90.00
_cell.angle_gamma   90.00
#
_symmetry.space_group_name_H-M   'P 1'
#
loop_
_entity.id
_entity.type
_entity.pdbx_description
1 polymer ?
#
loop_
_entity_poly.entity_id
_entity_poly.type
_entity_poly.pdbx_seq_one_letter_code
_entity_poly.pdbx_strand_id
1 'polypeptide(L)'
;MKLRLSYSDGISVVPLDMTVEQLRREPVWKIRLSALRRYTPSYREADVLFSLPIDDPGAKRVVELLQQAASFGVECQVDPDLLRGLTAREDYLREKARVGLLIKAHDESVTDRFDEFCRVEGNLMQRPLKDRQLWDAFFMSAMGRCANFSVPGSGKTASVLGTFAYLRERDLVDRIIVLSPKNAFGSWRDEWAA
;
A
#
# COMPACT_ATOMS: atom_id res chain seq x y z
N MET A 1 -1.28 -14.01 30.99
CA MET A 1 -0.34 -13.65 29.91
C MET A 1 -0.65 -12.24 29.46
N LYS A 2 0.33 -11.34 29.53
CA LYS A 2 0.17 -9.91 29.18
C LYS A 2 1.07 -9.57 28.02
N LEU A 3 0.51 -8.92 26.99
CA LEU A 3 1.23 -8.44 25.81
C LEU A 3 1.04 -6.95 25.67
N ARG A 4 2.08 -6.24 25.18
CA ARG A 4 1.99 -4.85 24.73
C ARG A 4 2.11 -4.81 23.21
N LEU A 5 1.19 -4.10 22.59
CA LEU A 5 1.22 -3.75 21.19
C LEU A 5 1.56 -2.26 21.10
N SER A 6 2.71 -1.95 20.56
CA SER A 6 3.18 -0.57 20.39
C SER A 6 3.44 -0.25 18.91
N TYR A 7 3.51 1.03 18.62
CA TYR A 7 3.77 1.57 17.29
C TYR A 7 4.91 2.61 17.35
N SER A 8 5.98 2.33 16.61
CA SER A 8 7.04 3.27 16.31
C SER A 8 7.35 3.25 14.82
N ASP A 9 8.28 2.42 14.38
CA ASP A 9 8.58 2.18 12.96
C ASP A 9 7.73 1.04 12.35
N GLY A 10 6.78 0.53 13.11
CA GLY A 10 5.89 -0.57 12.79
C GLY A 10 5.17 -1.06 14.04
N ILE A 11 4.34 -2.10 13.88
CA ILE A 11 3.67 -2.75 15.00
C ILE A 11 4.64 -3.70 15.67
N SER A 12 4.94 -3.46 16.92
CA SER A 12 5.76 -4.33 17.75
C SER A 12 4.92 -5.00 18.82
N VAL A 13 5.14 -6.30 19.06
CA VAL A 13 4.45 -7.07 20.09
C VAL A 13 5.47 -7.62 21.08
N VAL A 14 5.31 -7.24 22.35
CA VAL A 14 6.23 -7.58 23.43
C VAL A 14 5.47 -8.22 24.57
N PRO A 15 5.91 -9.38 25.10
CA PRO A 15 5.37 -9.92 26.35
C PRO A 15 5.80 -9.07 27.57
N LEU A 16 4.91 -8.87 28.54
CA LEU A 16 5.16 -8.04 29.72
C LEU A 16 5.42 -8.86 30.99
N ASP A 17 4.94 -10.07 31.07
CA ASP A 17 4.97 -10.91 32.25
C ASP A 17 5.82 -12.21 32.09
N MET A 18 6.44 -12.36 30.94
CA MET A 18 7.33 -13.48 30.63
C MET A 18 8.29 -13.14 29.48
N THR A 19 9.26 -14.01 29.23
CA THR A 19 10.15 -13.87 28.08
C THR A 19 9.47 -14.34 26.79
N VAL A 20 9.97 -13.89 25.64
CA VAL A 20 9.50 -14.34 24.31
C VAL A 20 9.65 -15.88 24.18
N GLU A 21 10.73 -16.44 24.72
CA GLU A 21 10.96 -17.88 24.68
C GLU A 21 9.94 -18.66 25.52
N GLN A 22 9.59 -18.16 26.72
CA GLN A 22 8.53 -18.73 27.54
C GLN A 22 7.18 -18.66 26.83
N LEU A 23 6.84 -17.49 26.29
CA LEU A 23 5.60 -17.29 25.53
C LEU A 23 5.45 -18.29 24.36
N ARG A 24 6.53 -18.54 23.62
CA ARG A 24 6.52 -19.51 22.51
C ARG A 24 6.22 -20.94 22.94
N ARG A 25 6.44 -21.27 24.21
CA ARG A 25 6.11 -22.59 24.80
C ARG A 25 4.68 -22.70 25.29
N GLU A 26 4.00 -21.57 25.51
CA GLU A 26 2.64 -21.54 26.01
C GLU A 26 1.63 -22.22 25.07
N PRO A 27 0.68 -23.01 25.60
CA PRO A 27 -0.36 -23.67 24.80
C PRO A 27 -1.20 -22.66 24.00
N VAL A 28 -1.52 -21.50 24.57
CA VAL A 28 -2.29 -20.44 23.90
C VAL A 28 -1.56 -19.95 22.65
N TRP A 29 -0.24 -19.71 22.75
CA TRP A 29 0.58 -19.34 21.58
C TRP A 29 0.60 -20.45 20.53
N LYS A 30 0.83 -21.69 20.94
CA LYS A 30 0.96 -22.82 20.01
C LYS A 30 -0.33 -23.15 19.27
N ILE A 31 -1.48 -23.04 19.95
CA ILE A 31 -2.77 -23.52 19.45
C ILE A 31 -3.62 -22.35 18.93
N ARG A 32 -3.83 -21.32 19.75
CA ARG A 32 -4.77 -20.25 19.45
C ARG A 32 -4.16 -19.13 18.61
N LEU A 33 -2.90 -18.81 18.87
CA LEU A 33 -2.16 -17.76 18.17
C LEU A 33 -1.21 -18.31 17.09
N SER A 34 -1.41 -19.57 16.69
CA SER A 34 -0.56 -20.24 15.69
C SER A 34 -0.50 -19.51 14.34
N ALA A 35 -1.57 -18.83 13.94
CA ALA A 35 -1.60 -18.02 12.72
C ALA A 35 -0.60 -16.86 12.73
N LEU A 36 -0.17 -16.41 13.91
CA LEU A 36 0.82 -15.32 14.03
C LEU A 36 2.26 -15.79 13.85
N ARG A 37 2.53 -17.10 13.81
CA ARG A 37 3.88 -17.66 13.65
C ARG A 37 4.59 -17.17 12.38
N ARG A 38 3.86 -16.90 11.33
CA ARG A 38 4.41 -16.36 10.07
C ARG A 38 5.07 -14.98 10.21
N TYR A 39 4.72 -14.23 11.25
CA TYR A 39 5.29 -12.91 11.55
C TYR A 39 6.43 -12.97 12.57
N THR A 40 6.71 -14.15 13.12
CA THR A 40 7.74 -14.32 14.16
C THR A 40 9.11 -14.36 13.52
N PRO A 41 10.06 -13.50 13.97
CA PRO A 41 11.44 -13.55 13.50
C PRO A 41 12.06 -14.93 13.69
N SER A 42 12.94 -15.34 12.79
CA SER A 42 13.64 -16.63 12.86
C SER A 42 14.76 -16.66 13.93
N TYR A 43 15.27 -15.49 14.35
CA TYR A 43 16.31 -15.40 15.37
C TYR A 43 15.73 -15.43 16.78
N ARG A 44 16.43 -16.11 17.70
CA ARG A 44 15.92 -16.46 19.01
C ARG A 44 16.10 -15.38 20.09
N GLU A 45 16.93 -14.37 19.84
CA GLU A 45 17.37 -13.39 20.83
C GLU A 45 16.55 -12.09 20.87
N ALA A 46 15.41 -12.04 20.17
CA ALA A 46 14.59 -10.83 20.16
C ALA A 46 13.68 -10.75 21.39
N ASP A 47 13.75 -9.66 22.12
CA ASP A 47 12.78 -9.31 23.18
C ASP A 47 11.39 -9.01 22.61
N VAL A 48 11.30 -8.84 21.30
CA VAL A 48 10.06 -8.57 20.55
C VAL A 48 9.56 -9.87 19.91
N LEU A 49 8.32 -10.21 20.12
CA LEU A 49 7.71 -11.40 19.54
C LEU A 49 7.68 -11.32 18.02
N PHE A 50 7.28 -10.18 17.47
CA PHE A 50 7.42 -9.80 16.06
C PHE A 50 7.28 -8.29 15.89
N SER A 51 7.75 -7.80 14.75
CA SER A 51 7.54 -6.43 14.29
C SER A 51 7.00 -6.46 12.85
N LEU A 52 6.06 -5.59 12.55
CA LEU A 52 5.35 -5.53 11.27
C LEU A 52 5.15 -4.09 10.84
N PRO A 53 5.51 -3.70 9.60
CA PRO A 53 5.15 -2.38 9.09
C PRO A 53 3.64 -2.16 9.16
N ILE A 54 3.21 -0.92 9.47
CA ILE A 54 1.78 -0.62 9.60
C ILE A 54 1.04 -0.74 8.26
N ASP A 55 1.75 -0.59 7.17
CA ASP A 55 1.21 -0.74 5.81
C ASP A 55 1.18 -2.20 5.32
N ASP A 56 1.68 -3.15 6.12
CA ASP A 56 1.50 -4.57 5.84
C ASP A 56 0.01 -4.93 5.87
N PRO A 57 -0.51 -5.62 4.87
CA PRO A 57 -1.91 -6.05 4.84
C PRO A 57 -2.32 -6.93 6.03
N GLY A 58 -1.35 -7.58 6.67
CA GLY A 58 -1.56 -8.41 7.86
C GLY A 58 -1.66 -7.62 9.17
N ALA A 59 -1.25 -6.35 9.19
CA ALA A 59 -1.14 -5.55 10.41
C ALA A 59 -2.46 -5.48 11.20
N LYS A 60 -3.55 -5.12 10.55
CA LYS A 60 -4.88 -5.10 11.15
C LYS A 60 -5.28 -6.49 11.67
N ARG A 61 -5.05 -7.53 10.87
CA ARG A 61 -5.41 -8.90 11.25
C ARG A 61 -4.64 -9.37 12.49
N VAL A 62 -3.40 -8.97 12.63
CA VAL A 62 -2.59 -9.26 13.82
C VAL A 62 -3.21 -8.62 15.06
N VAL A 63 -3.57 -7.33 14.98
CA VAL A 63 -4.19 -6.62 16.11
C VAL A 63 -5.54 -7.24 16.48
N GLU A 64 -6.39 -7.54 15.49
CA GLU A 64 -7.68 -8.21 15.71
C GLU A 64 -7.52 -9.58 16.39
N LEU A 65 -6.58 -10.42 15.92
CA LEU A 65 -6.33 -11.74 16.52
C LEU A 65 -5.83 -11.63 17.96
N LEU A 66 -4.98 -10.65 18.27
CA LEU A 66 -4.48 -10.43 19.62
C LEU A 66 -5.56 -9.88 20.54
N GLN A 67 -6.44 -9.00 20.05
CA GLN A 67 -7.60 -8.53 20.81
C GLN A 67 -8.60 -9.68 21.10
N GLN A 68 -8.86 -10.55 20.11
CA GLN A 68 -9.69 -11.75 20.31
C GLN A 68 -9.08 -12.73 21.29
N ALA A 69 -7.77 -12.73 21.48
CA ALA A 69 -7.07 -13.59 22.42
C ALA A 69 -7.43 -13.30 23.90
N ALA A 70 -8.07 -12.17 24.18
CA ALA A 70 -8.60 -11.86 25.51
C ALA A 70 -9.54 -12.98 26.04
N SER A 71 -10.33 -13.59 25.17
CA SER A 71 -11.21 -14.72 25.53
C SER A 71 -10.44 -15.98 25.95
N PHE A 72 -9.13 -16.03 25.73
CA PHE A 72 -8.24 -17.15 26.11
C PHE A 72 -7.25 -16.77 27.21
N GLY A 73 -7.53 -15.71 27.97
CA GLY A 73 -6.68 -15.26 29.07
C GLY A 73 -5.43 -14.46 28.64
N VAL A 74 -5.43 -13.90 27.44
CA VAL A 74 -4.39 -12.99 26.96
C VAL A 74 -4.87 -11.55 27.15
N GLU A 75 -4.22 -10.81 28.04
CA GLU A 75 -4.45 -9.39 28.22
C GLU A 75 -3.56 -8.60 27.23
N CYS A 76 -4.15 -7.83 26.32
CA CYS A 76 -3.43 -7.03 25.37
C CYS A 76 -3.55 -5.54 25.69
N GLN A 77 -2.43 -4.91 26.00
CA GLN A 77 -2.33 -3.46 26.12
C GLN A 77 -1.98 -2.89 24.73
N VAL A 78 -2.94 -2.20 24.12
CA VAL A 78 -2.78 -1.62 22.78
C VAL A 78 -2.47 -0.14 22.90
N ASP A 79 -1.37 0.29 22.28
CA ASP A 79 -1.01 1.70 22.22
C ASP A 79 -2.10 2.48 21.45
N PRO A 80 -2.60 3.59 22.01
CA PRO A 80 -3.59 4.43 21.31
C PRO A 80 -3.08 4.95 19.96
N ASP A 81 -1.77 5.21 19.81
CA ASP A 81 -1.18 5.65 18.55
C ASP A 81 -1.24 4.57 17.48
N LEU A 82 -1.11 3.31 17.86
CA LEU A 82 -1.32 2.19 16.96
C LEU A 82 -2.74 2.16 16.41
N LEU A 83 -3.73 2.32 17.28
CA LEU A 83 -5.14 2.34 16.86
C LEU A 83 -5.42 3.51 15.93
N ARG A 84 -4.92 4.72 16.25
CA ARG A 84 -5.03 5.89 15.38
C ARG A 84 -4.38 5.66 14.01
N GLY A 85 -3.19 5.08 13.98
CA GLY A 85 -2.48 4.77 12.73
C GLY A 85 -3.23 3.77 11.85
N LEU A 86 -3.80 2.72 12.44
CA LEU A 86 -4.61 1.73 11.71
C LEU A 86 -5.89 2.34 11.15
N THR A 87 -6.59 3.18 11.95
CA THR A 87 -7.81 3.88 11.49
C THR A 87 -7.49 4.85 10.35
N ALA A 88 -6.46 5.67 10.51
CA ALA A 88 -6.01 6.59 9.46
C ALA A 88 -5.66 5.86 8.15
N ARG A 89 -5.02 4.69 8.28
CA ARG A 89 -4.71 3.82 7.13
C ARG A 89 -5.96 3.30 6.44
N GLU A 90 -6.95 2.84 7.21
CA GLU A 90 -8.24 2.37 6.66
C GLU A 90 -8.99 3.49 5.95
N ASP A 91 -9.06 4.67 6.57
CA ASP A 91 -9.73 5.83 5.98
C ASP A 91 -9.04 6.27 4.69
N TYR A 92 -7.71 6.28 4.67
CA TYR A 92 -6.94 6.52 3.46
C TYR A 92 -7.27 5.52 2.34
N LEU A 93 -7.30 4.21 2.63
CA LEU A 93 -7.60 3.18 1.64
C LEU A 93 -9.04 3.27 1.15
N ARG A 94 -9.99 3.56 2.04
CA ARG A 94 -11.41 3.76 1.70
C ARG A 94 -11.59 4.96 0.79
N GLU A 95 -10.93 6.08 1.10
CA GLU A 95 -11.00 7.28 0.27
C GLU A 95 -10.35 7.03 -1.11
N LYS A 96 -9.20 6.37 -1.18
CA LYS A 96 -8.59 5.97 -2.45
C LYS A 96 -9.52 5.07 -3.27
N ALA A 97 -10.17 4.09 -2.65
CA ALA A 97 -11.13 3.22 -3.34
C ALA A 97 -12.32 4.01 -3.88
N ARG A 98 -12.87 4.95 -3.09
CA ARG A 98 -13.96 5.84 -3.49
C ARG A 98 -13.56 6.68 -4.71
N VAL A 99 -12.42 7.39 -4.63
CA VAL A 99 -11.91 8.21 -5.74
C VAL A 99 -11.67 7.36 -6.99
N GLY A 100 -11.11 6.17 -6.83
CA GLY A 100 -10.88 5.26 -7.96
C GLY A 100 -12.16 4.81 -8.67
N LEU A 101 -13.25 4.60 -7.92
CA LEU A 101 -14.57 4.29 -8.49
C LEU A 101 -15.16 5.49 -9.24
N LEU A 102 -15.05 6.70 -8.70
CA LEU A 102 -15.52 7.92 -9.36
C LEU A 102 -14.79 8.17 -10.69
N ILE A 103 -13.45 8.01 -10.70
CA ILE A 103 -12.67 8.14 -11.93
C ILE A 103 -13.08 7.10 -12.98
N LYS A 104 -13.27 5.84 -12.57
CA LYS A 104 -13.73 4.77 -13.49
C LYS A 104 -15.13 4.99 -14.03
N ALA A 105 -16.00 5.64 -13.26
CA ALA A 105 -17.35 5.98 -13.67
C ALA A 105 -17.41 7.28 -14.50
N HIS A 106 -16.30 7.99 -14.66
CA HIS A 106 -16.25 9.34 -15.25
C HIS A 106 -17.24 10.29 -14.56
N ASP A 107 -17.28 10.23 -13.23
CA ASP A 107 -18.23 11.00 -12.43
C ASP A 107 -17.96 12.51 -12.52
N GLU A 108 -19.01 13.31 -12.53
CA GLU A 108 -18.90 14.77 -12.63
C GLU A 108 -18.02 15.39 -11.54
N SER A 109 -17.98 14.79 -10.35
CA SER A 109 -17.17 15.30 -9.22
C SER A 109 -15.64 15.21 -9.45
N VAL A 110 -15.17 14.52 -10.46
CA VAL A 110 -13.74 14.43 -10.82
C VAL A 110 -13.41 15.21 -12.08
N THR A 111 -14.38 15.81 -12.76
CA THR A 111 -14.21 16.47 -14.07
C THR A 111 -13.19 17.61 -14.00
N ASP A 112 -13.30 18.53 -13.08
CA ASP A 112 -12.37 19.67 -12.95
C ASP A 112 -10.92 19.19 -12.77
N ARG A 113 -10.72 18.14 -12.00
CA ARG A 113 -9.40 17.55 -11.77
C ARG A 113 -8.88 16.83 -13.00
N PHE A 114 -9.77 16.19 -13.76
CA PHE A 114 -9.42 15.54 -15.01
C PHE A 114 -9.06 16.58 -16.09
N ASP A 115 -9.81 17.67 -16.21
CA ASP A 115 -9.53 18.75 -17.15
C ASP A 115 -8.19 19.45 -16.84
N GLU A 116 -7.91 19.67 -15.55
CA GLU A 116 -6.61 20.16 -15.12
C GLU A 116 -5.47 19.19 -15.50
N PHE A 117 -5.68 17.88 -15.27
CA PHE A 117 -4.72 16.85 -15.67
C PHE A 117 -4.46 16.88 -17.17
N CYS A 118 -5.51 16.90 -18.00
CA CYS A 118 -5.40 16.94 -19.46
C CYS A 118 -4.66 18.19 -19.95
N ARG A 119 -4.93 19.34 -19.33
CA ARG A 119 -4.26 20.60 -19.66
C ARG A 119 -2.74 20.55 -19.36
N VAL A 120 -2.37 20.02 -18.22
CA VAL A 120 -0.96 19.89 -17.82
C VAL A 120 -0.25 18.87 -18.71
N GLU A 121 -0.85 17.69 -18.92
CA GLU A 121 -0.29 16.62 -19.73
C GLU A 121 -0.11 17.06 -21.19
N GLY A 122 -1.10 17.72 -21.78
CA GLY A 122 -1.04 18.20 -23.16
C GLY A 122 0.05 19.23 -23.43
N ASN A 123 0.58 19.90 -22.39
CA ASN A 123 1.73 20.79 -22.51
C ASN A 123 3.08 20.07 -22.39
N LEU A 124 3.10 18.86 -21.86
CA LEU A 124 4.32 18.11 -21.54
C LEU A 124 4.63 17.00 -22.56
N MET A 125 3.60 16.38 -23.10
CA MET A 125 3.76 15.26 -24.04
C MET A 125 3.83 15.77 -25.48
N GLN A 126 4.88 15.38 -26.22
CA GLN A 126 5.01 15.72 -27.65
C GLN A 126 3.91 15.05 -28.48
N ARG A 127 3.56 13.82 -28.14
CA ARG A 127 2.46 13.08 -28.72
C ARG A 127 1.28 13.02 -27.75
N PRO A 128 0.15 13.69 -28.06
CA PRO A 128 -1.02 13.70 -27.18
C PRO A 128 -1.52 12.29 -26.89
N LEU A 129 -1.89 12.05 -25.64
CA LEU A 129 -2.55 10.84 -25.23
C LEU A 129 -3.99 10.79 -25.82
N LYS A 130 -4.47 9.59 -26.17
CA LYS A 130 -5.86 9.37 -26.55
C LYS A 130 -6.77 9.39 -25.32
N ASP A 131 -8.05 9.68 -25.47
CA ASP A 131 -9.01 9.80 -24.37
C ASP A 131 -8.89 8.68 -23.33
N ARG A 132 -8.87 7.43 -23.78
CA ARG A 132 -8.71 6.28 -22.86
C ARG A 132 -7.37 6.29 -22.14
N GLN A 133 -6.30 6.70 -22.80
CA GLN A 133 -4.97 6.79 -22.20
C GLN A 133 -4.90 7.91 -21.16
N LEU A 134 -5.59 9.04 -21.41
CA LEU A 134 -5.74 10.14 -20.46
C LEU A 134 -6.43 9.67 -19.18
N TRP A 135 -7.56 8.95 -19.30
CA TRP A 135 -8.26 8.41 -18.15
C TRP A 135 -7.43 7.36 -17.39
N ASP A 136 -6.71 6.49 -18.08
CA ASP A 136 -5.79 5.53 -17.48
C ASP A 136 -4.66 6.25 -16.72
N ALA A 137 -4.05 7.28 -17.33
CA ALA A 137 -2.97 8.05 -16.72
C ALA A 137 -3.46 8.89 -15.52
N PHE A 138 -4.63 9.51 -15.63
CA PHE A 138 -5.26 10.22 -14.52
C PHE A 138 -5.56 9.30 -13.35
N PHE A 139 -6.13 8.11 -13.63
CA PHE A 139 -6.35 7.08 -12.60
C PHE A 139 -5.05 6.69 -11.91
N MET A 140 -3.98 6.41 -12.65
CA MET A 140 -2.67 6.04 -12.09
C MET A 140 -2.09 7.16 -11.23
N SER A 141 -2.18 8.42 -11.64
CA SER A 141 -1.71 9.57 -10.87
C SER A 141 -2.48 9.74 -9.56
N ALA A 142 -3.80 9.53 -9.57
CA ALA A 142 -4.65 9.65 -8.40
C ALA A 142 -4.47 8.50 -7.40
N MET A 143 -4.24 7.27 -7.89
CA MET A 143 -4.12 6.08 -7.03
C MET A 143 -2.75 5.96 -6.37
N GLY A 144 -1.67 6.37 -7.02
CA GLY A 144 -0.30 6.19 -6.57
C GLY A 144 0.21 4.74 -6.68
N ARG A 145 -0.62 3.75 -6.33
CA ARG A 145 -0.35 2.31 -6.53
C ARG A 145 -1.56 1.69 -7.23
N CYS A 146 -1.37 1.18 -8.43
CA CYS A 146 -2.44 0.55 -9.20
C CYS A 146 -1.89 -0.48 -10.19
N ALA A 147 -2.78 -1.30 -10.73
CA ALA A 147 -2.51 -2.19 -11.83
C ALA A 147 -3.33 -1.78 -13.06
N ASN A 148 -2.70 -1.73 -14.21
CA ASN A 148 -3.34 -1.49 -15.50
C ASN A 148 -3.46 -2.80 -16.27
N PHE A 149 -4.67 -3.36 -16.32
CA PHE A 149 -5.01 -4.61 -17.03
C PHE A 149 -5.59 -4.37 -18.42
N SER A 150 -5.40 -3.19 -19.00
CA SER A 150 -5.86 -2.94 -20.36
C SER A 150 -5.20 -3.90 -21.37
N VAL A 151 -5.90 -4.14 -22.47
CA VAL A 151 -5.47 -5.11 -23.51
C VAL A 151 -4.10 -4.77 -24.11
N PRO A 152 -3.35 -5.74 -24.64
CA PRO A 152 -2.15 -5.47 -25.43
C PRO A 152 -2.43 -4.46 -26.55
N GLY A 153 -1.49 -3.54 -26.80
CA GLY A 153 -1.65 -2.50 -27.81
C GLY A 153 -2.49 -1.28 -27.41
N SER A 154 -3.05 -1.23 -26.20
CA SER A 154 -3.83 -0.06 -25.71
C SER A 154 -2.99 1.20 -25.45
N GLY A 155 -1.64 1.10 -25.52
CA GLY A 155 -0.74 2.22 -25.26
C GLY A 155 -0.43 2.42 -23.77
N LYS A 156 -0.37 1.33 -22.99
CA LYS A 156 -0.02 1.39 -21.55
C LYS A 156 1.26 2.17 -21.26
N THR A 157 2.27 2.01 -22.12
CA THR A 157 3.54 2.73 -22.00
C THR A 157 3.33 4.24 -22.06
N ALA A 158 2.55 4.73 -23.04
CA ALA A 158 2.19 6.13 -23.17
C ALA A 158 1.46 6.64 -21.92
N SER A 159 0.45 5.91 -21.43
CA SER A 159 -0.27 6.27 -20.21
C SER A 159 0.66 6.35 -18.97
N VAL A 160 1.63 5.45 -18.84
CA VAL A 160 2.62 5.50 -17.75
C VAL A 160 3.54 6.69 -17.88
N LEU A 161 4.00 7.02 -19.10
CA LEU A 161 4.85 8.19 -19.35
C LEU A 161 4.09 9.49 -19.11
N GLY A 162 2.83 9.60 -19.53
CA GLY A 162 1.98 10.75 -19.21
C GLY A 162 1.75 10.92 -17.71
N THR A 163 1.52 9.81 -17.00
CA THR A 163 1.46 9.83 -15.53
C THR A 163 2.76 10.36 -14.92
N PHE A 164 3.91 9.87 -15.40
CA PHE A 164 5.21 10.32 -14.92
C PHE A 164 5.45 11.81 -15.21
N ALA A 165 5.15 12.28 -16.43
CA ALA A 165 5.28 13.67 -16.81
C ALA A 165 4.45 14.58 -15.89
N TYR A 166 3.18 14.22 -15.66
CA TYR A 166 2.30 14.95 -14.76
C TYR A 166 2.80 15.00 -13.31
N LEU A 167 3.24 13.88 -12.77
CA LEU A 167 3.76 13.81 -11.39
C LEU A 167 5.08 14.57 -11.23
N ARG A 168 5.93 14.55 -12.24
CA ARG A 168 7.19 15.29 -12.27
C ARG A 168 6.98 16.80 -12.31
N GLU A 169 6.04 17.29 -13.11
CA GLU A 169 5.68 18.71 -13.17
C GLU A 169 5.18 19.26 -11.82
N ARG A 170 4.68 18.37 -10.97
CA ARG A 170 4.22 18.70 -9.62
C ARG A 170 5.25 18.43 -8.51
N ASP A 171 6.50 18.20 -8.89
CA ASP A 171 7.60 17.87 -7.95
C ASP A 171 7.30 16.68 -7.02
N LEU A 172 6.43 15.75 -7.46
CA LEU A 172 6.08 14.56 -6.69
C LEU A 172 7.02 13.39 -6.95
N VAL A 173 7.72 13.40 -8.08
CA VAL A 173 8.71 12.38 -8.48
C VAL A 173 9.84 13.01 -9.29
N ASP A 174 11.08 12.53 -9.13
CA ASP A 174 12.25 13.00 -9.87
C ASP A 174 12.59 12.11 -11.07
N ARG A 175 12.30 10.81 -10.95
CA ARG A 175 12.70 9.80 -11.94
C ARG A 175 11.71 8.65 -12.02
N ILE A 176 11.74 7.95 -13.15
CA ILE A 176 11.00 6.71 -13.36
C ILE A 176 11.98 5.53 -13.44
N ILE A 177 11.62 4.42 -12.81
CA ILE A 177 12.32 3.13 -12.94
C ILE A 177 11.36 2.14 -13.58
N VAL A 178 11.76 1.55 -14.70
CA VAL A 178 10.96 0.57 -15.44
C VAL A 178 11.61 -0.80 -15.32
N LEU A 179 10.86 -1.76 -14.76
CA LEU A 179 11.23 -3.18 -14.76
C LEU A 179 10.40 -3.89 -15.82
N SER A 180 11.06 -4.41 -16.85
CA SER A 180 10.37 -5.07 -17.97
C SER A 180 11.22 -6.21 -18.54
N PRO A 181 10.63 -7.16 -19.29
CA PRO A 181 11.38 -8.12 -20.07
C PRO A 181 12.32 -7.42 -21.09
N LYS A 182 13.45 -8.04 -21.39
CA LYS A 182 14.48 -7.47 -22.27
C LYS A 182 13.95 -7.04 -23.65
N ASN A 183 13.03 -7.79 -24.21
CA ASN A 183 12.40 -7.50 -25.50
C ASN A 183 11.49 -6.26 -25.51
N ALA A 184 11.10 -5.76 -24.35
CA ALA A 184 10.26 -4.55 -24.23
C ALA A 184 11.07 -3.24 -24.13
N PHE A 185 12.39 -3.29 -23.90
CA PHE A 185 13.21 -2.08 -23.73
C PHE A 185 13.24 -1.18 -24.98
N GLY A 186 13.20 -1.77 -26.18
CA GLY A 186 13.09 -1.00 -27.42
C GLY A 186 11.83 -0.14 -27.41
N SER A 187 10.68 -0.75 -27.21
CA SER A 187 9.39 -0.06 -27.19
C SER A 187 9.32 1.06 -26.13
N TRP A 188 9.92 0.85 -24.95
CA TRP A 188 10.00 1.90 -23.93
C TRP A 188 10.84 3.09 -24.36
N ARG A 189 12.00 2.85 -25.01
CA ARG A 189 12.85 3.93 -25.53
C ARG A 189 12.19 4.69 -26.66
N ASP A 190 11.54 3.98 -27.58
CA ASP A 190 10.86 4.59 -28.72
C ASP A 190 9.70 5.48 -28.26
N GLU A 191 8.92 5.00 -27.28
CA GLU A 191 7.81 5.78 -26.69
C GLU A 191 8.30 6.98 -25.87
N TRP A 192 9.45 6.87 -25.20
CA TRP A 192 10.07 7.98 -24.47
C TRP A 192 10.56 9.08 -25.39
N ALA A 193 11.00 8.74 -26.60
CA ALA A 193 11.55 9.67 -27.60
C ALA A 193 10.46 10.31 -28.46
N ALA A 194 9.21 9.81 -28.42
CA ALA A 194 8.09 10.26 -29.23
C ALA A 194 7.26 11.34 -28.53
#